data_c6ed693dada47ed14e8e903f267a3e92
#
_entry.id   c6ed693dada47ed14e8e903f267a3e92
#
_cell.length_a   1.000
_cell.length_b   1.000
_cell.length_c   1.000
_cell.angle_alpha   90.00
_cell.angle_beta   90.00
_cell.angle_gamma   90.00
#
_symmetry.space_group_name_H-M   'P 1'
#
loop_
_entity.id
_entity.type
_entity.pdbx_description
1 polymer ?
#
loop_
_entity_poly.entity_id
_entity_poly.type
_entity_poly.pdbx_seq_one_letter_code
_entity_poly.pdbx_strand_id
1 'polypeptide(L)'
;YNTVDLILGKQKETIVGRGAVPNRYKIYSPALQNAIRAYTKVGGNIFISGAYVASDLWDKKEPVEADKKFAAEVLGYKWRVDQASVTGEAYTVATRYKQIKESSYCFSNELNEEMYAVESPDSFYPADDKVGATFMRYTENNLIAGTVLAKDGYKTCVIGFPFETIRCREQRADLMSQILNFFNAK
;
A
#
# COMPACT_ATOMS: atom_id res chain seq x y z
N TYR A 1 -14.94 -11.34 9.80
CA TYR A 1 -14.74 -9.94 9.37
C TYR A 1 -14.71 -9.89 7.84
N ASN A 2 -15.34 -8.85 7.24
CA ASN A 2 -15.39 -8.69 5.79
C ASN A 2 -14.26 -7.78 5.26
N THR A 3 -13.58 -7.07 6.17
CA THR A 3 -12.48 -6.14 5.83
C THR A 3 -11.37 -6.24 6.87
N VAL A 4 -10.13 -6.21 6.40
CA VAL A 4 -8.91 -6.14 7.20
C VAL A 4 -8.13 -4.90 6.79
N ASP A 5 -7.66 -4.14 7.77
CA ASP A 5 -6.66 -3.09 7.61
C ASP A 5 -5.30 -3.64 8.07
N LEU A 6 -4.35 -3.67 7.15
CA LEU A 6 -2.99 -4.18 7.36
C LEU A 6 -1.99 -3.01 7.33
N ILE A 7 -1.70 -2.48 8.50
CA ILE A 7 -0.75 -1.38 8.69
C ILE A 7 0.65 -1.96 8.84
N LEU A 8 1.53 -1.67 7.88
CA LEU A 8 2.89 -2.23 7.81
C LEU A 8 3.98 -1.22 8.17
N GLY A 9 3.62 0.04 8.37
CA GLY A 9 4.55 1.09 8.79
C GLY A 9 5.76 1.20 7.86
N LYS A 10 6.96 1.14 8.46
CA LYS A 10 8.26 1.14 7.76
C LYS A 10 8.90 -0.25 7.77
N GLN A 11 8.13 -1.32 7.86
CA GLN A 11 8.67 -2.68 7.83
C GLN A 11 9.28 -2.99 6.46
N LYS A 12 10.51 -3.50 6.48
CA LYS A 12 11.20 -4.04 5.32
C LYS A 12 12.21 -5.10 5.73
N GLU A 13 12.66 -5.89 4.77
CA GLU A 13 13.75 -6.85 5.00
C GLU A 13 15.04 -6.10 5.30
N THR A 14 15.54 -6.21 6.54
CA THR A 14 16.79 -5.57 6.99
C THR A 14 17.79 -6.59 7.46
N ILE A 15 19.07 -6.31 7.19
CA ILE A 15 20.21 -7.06 7.75
C ILE A 15 20.66 -6.32 9.00
N VAL A 16 20.44 -6.93 10.17
CA VAL A 16 20.84 -6.33 11.46
C VAL A 16 22.18 -6.92 11.93
N GLY A 17 23.23 -6.09 11.92
CA GLY A 17 24.51 -6.34 12.57
C GLY A 17 25.55 -7.10 11.74
N ARG A 18 26.84 -6.86 12.05
CA ARG A 18 27.96 -7.67 11.56
C ARG A 18 28.03 -8.97 12.35
N GLY A 19 27.96 -10.12 11.67
CA GLY A 19 28.16 -11.44 12.27
C GLY A 19 26.97 -12.05 13.01
N ALA A 20 25.83 -11.35 13.10
CA ALA A 20 24.57 -11.94 13.55
C ALA A 20 23.84 -12.60 12.38
N VAL A 21 23.06 -13.66 12.65
CA VAL A 21 22.06 -14.14 11.69
C VAL A 21 21.13 -12.96 11.38
N PRO A 22 21.03 -12.51 10.13
CA PRO A 22 20.22 -11.32 9.82
C PRO A 22 18.77 -11.59 10.21
N ASN A 23 18.24 -10.78 11.13
CA ASN A 23 16.82 -10.75 11.37
C ASN A 23 16.17 -10.09 10.14
N ARG A 24 15.54 -10.90 9.32
CA ARG A 24 14.87 -10.44 8.10
C ARG A 24 13.40 -10.24 8.39
N TYR A 25 12.97 -8.99 8.39
CA TYR A 25 11.56 -8.63 8.55
C TYR A 25 10.92 -8.50 7.17
N LYS A 26 10.78 -9.60 6.44
CA LYS A 26 10.06 -9.62 5.18
C LYS A 26 8.59 -9.23 5.40
N ILE A 27 8.08 -8.28 4.61
CA ILE A 27 6.69 -7.82 4.72
C ILE A 27 5.74 -9.00 4.47
N TYR A 28 5.82 -9.60 3.30
CA TYR A 28 4.93 -10.71 2.93
C TYR A 28 5.65 -12.04 3.10
N SER A 29 5.71 -12.53 4.34
CA SER A 29 6.17 -13.90 4.59
C SER A 29 5.28 -14.92 3.88
N PRO A 30 5.76 -16.13 3.56
CA PRO A 30 4.91 -17.18 2.96
C PRO A 30 3.62 -17.45 3.77
N ALA A 31 3.70 -17.40 5.09
CA ALA A 31 2.53 -17.57 5.96
C ALA A 31 1.51 -16.45 5.77
N LEU A 32 1.94 -15.18 5.71
CA LEU A 32 1.06 -14.03 5.48
C LEU A 32 0.46 -14.07 4.06
N GLN A 33 1.26 -14.39 3.04
CA GLN A 33 0.75 -14.56 1.67
C GLN A 33 -0.35 -15.62 1.59
N ASN A 34 -0.16 -16.76 2.25
CA ASN A 34 -1.15 -17.83 2.29
C ASN A 34 -2.42 -17.39 3.02
N ALA A 35 -2.29 -16.69 4.14
CA ALA A 35 -3.43 -16.14 4.88
C ALA A 35 -4.22 -15.13 4.02
N ILE A 36 -3.54 -14.21 3.33
CA ILE A 36 -4.16 -13.24 2.42
C ILE A 36 -4.88 -13.96 1.27
N ARG A 37 -4.25 -14.96 0.63
CA ARG A 37 -4.89 -15.74 -0.44
C ARG A 37 -6.14 -16.47 0.06
N ALA A 38 -6.09 -17.07 1.24
CA ALA A 38 -7.24 -17.76 1.83
C ALA A 38 -8.37 -16.78 2.15
N TYR A 39 -8.04 -15.61 2.69
CA TYR A 39 -9.00 -14.58 3.05
C TYR A 39 -9.67 -13.94 1.83
N THR A 40 -8.91 -13.58 0.79
CA THR A 40 -9.46 -13.02 -0.45
C THR A 40 -10.30 -14.04 -1.22
N LYS A 41 -9.93 -15.32 -1.19
CA LYS A 41 -10.69 -16.41 -1.84
C LYS A 41 -12.13 -16.54 -1.31
N VAL A 42 -12.37 -16.16 -0.06
CA VAL A 42 -13.72 -16.16 0.55
C VAL A 42 -14.39 -14.79 0.53
N GLY A 43 -13.88 -13.84 -0.28
CA GLY A 43 -14.48 -12.53 -0.48
C GLY A 43 -14.04 -11.46 0.53
N GLY A 44 -12.97 -11.68 1.29
CA GLY A 44 -12.44 -10.71 2.23
C GLY A 44 -11.73 -9.54 1.54
N ASN A 45 -12.04 -8.30 1.93
CA ASN A 45 -11.42 -7.09 1.42
C ASN A 45 -10.22 -6.67 2.28
N ILE A 46 -9.16 -6.14 1.64
CA ILE A 46 -7.94 -5.75 2.36
C ILE A 46 -7.52 -4.34 1.99
N PHE A 47 -7.33 -3.50 3.01
CA PHE A 47 -6.56 -2.28 2.92
C PHE A 47 -5.14 -2.54 3.39
N ILE A 48 -4.12 -2.06 2.66
CA ILE A 48 -2.71 -2.22 2.98
C ILE A 48 -2.04 -0.86 2.90
N SER A 49 -1.28 -0.51 3.94
CA SER A 49 -0.49 0.73 3.97
C SER A 49 0.90 0.50 4.52
N GLY A 50 1.90 1.16 3.93
CA GLY A 50 3.29 1.08 4.38
C GLY A 50 4.28 1.66 3.38
N ALA A 51 5.45 2.07 3.85
CA ALA A 51 6.46 2.72 3.03
C ALA A 51 7.11 1.77 2.00
N TYR A 52 7.26 0.49 2.34
CA TYR A 52 7.98 -0.49 1.51
C TYR A 52 7.09 -1.63 1.00
N VAL A 53 5.79 -1.39 0.86
CA VAL A 53 4.82 -2.42 0.49
C VAL A 53 5.08 -3.06 -0.88
N ALA A 54 5.82 -2.39 -1.74
CA ALA A 54 6.18 -2.90 -3.05
C ALA A 54 7.70 -3.08 -3.22
N SER A 55 8.54 -2.12 -2.83
CA SER A 55 9.99 -2.20 -2.95
C SER A 55 10.57 -3.41 -2.22
N ASP A 56 10.03 -3.79 -1.06
CA ASP A 56 10.48 -5.00 -0.33
C ASP A 56 10.35 -6.30 -1.14
N LEU A 57 9.50 -6.33 -2.16
CA LEU A 57 9.31 -7.48 -3.05
C LEU A 57 10.16 -7.42 -4.33
N TRP A 58 10.47 -6.21 -4.81
CA TRP A 58 11.13 -5.98 -6.10
C TRP A 58 12.54 -5.44 -6.00
N ASP A 59 12.83 -4.51 -5.08
CA ASP A 59 14.12 -3.84 -4.95
C ASP A 59 15.14 -4.71 -4.21
N LYS A 60 15.50 -5.83 -4.82
CA LYS A 60 16.43 -6.83 -4.29
C LYS A 60 17.38 -7.30 -5.38
N LYS A 61 18.59 -7.67 -4.98
CA LYS A 61 19.57 -8.28 -5.91
C LYS A 61 19.00 -9.51 -6.62
N GLU A 62 18.22 -10.32 -5.90
CA GLU A 62 17.57 -11.53 -6.42
C GLU A 62 16.10 -11.53 -5.98
N PRO A 63 15.22 -10.80 -6.68
CA PRO A 63 13.81 -10.76 -6.33
C PRO A 63 13.13 -12.10 -6.62
N VAL A 64 12.26 -12.54 -5.70
CA VAL A 64 11.53 -13.80 -5.82
C VAL A 64 10.32 -13.62 -6.73
N GLU A 65 10.28 -14.31 -7.87
CA GLU A 65 9.19 -14.20 -8.84
C GLU A 65 7.82 -14.57 -8.25
N ALA A 66 7.74 -15.54 -7.33
CA ALA A 66 6.51 -15.90 -6.65
C ALA A 66 5.95 -14.75 -5.80
N ASP A 67 6.82 -13.91 -5.19
CA ASP A 67 6.42 -12.74 -4.42
C ASP A 67 5.84 -11.65 -5.33
N LYS A 68 6.51 -11.36 -6.45
CA LYS A 68 6.01 -10.41 -7.45
C LYS A 68 4.67 -10.85 -8.03
N LYS A 69 4.54 -12.14 -8.32
CA LYS A 69 3.30 -12.73 -8.81
C LYS A 69 2.17 -12.62 -7.79
N PHE A 70 2.47 -12.84 -6.50
CA PHE A 70 1.50 -12.62 -5.43
C PHE A 70 1.01 -11.16 -5.40
N ALA A 71 1.91 -10.18 -5.45
CA ALA A 71 1.53 -8.77 -5.46
C ALA A 71 0.71 -8.41 -6.70
N ALA A 72 1.09 -8.88 -7.88
CA ALA A 72 0.40 -8.57 -9.12
C ALA A 72 -1.00 -9.22 -9.22
N GLU A 73 -1.13 -10.49 -8.85
CA GLU A 73 -2.34 -11.28 -9.06
C GLU A 73 -3.36 -11.16 -7.92
N VAL A 74 -2.87 -10.97 -6.67
CA VAL A 74 -3.72 -10.95 -5.48
C VAL A 74 -3.91 -9.53 -4.95
N LEU A 75 -2.85 -8.73 -4.90
CA LEU A 75 -2.92 -7.36 -4.39
C LEU A 75 -3.18 -6.32 -5.49
N GLY A 76 -2.88 -6.66 -6.75
CA GLY A 76 -3.24 -5.90 -7.92
C GLY A 76 -2.25 -4.80 -8.32
N TYR A 77 -0.99 -4.87 -7.89
CA TYR A 77 0.00 -3.85 -8.24
C TYR A 77 1.35 -4.44 -8.68
N LYS A 78 2.15 -3.61 -9.35
CA LYS A 78 3.57 -3.82 -9.67
C LYS A 78 4.37 -2.60 -9.22
N TRP A 79 5.54 -2.84 -8.64
CA TRP A 79 6.45 -1.79 -8.18
C TRP A 79 6.96 -0.92 -9.34
N ARG A 80 7.20 0.35 -9.07
CA ARG A 80 7.76 1.32 -10.00
C ARG A 80 9.09 1.89 -9.49
N VAL A 81 9.08 2.51 -8.30
CA VAL A 81 10.24 3.17 -7.71
C VAL A 81 10.05 3.34 -6.21
N ASP A 82 11.13 3.28 -5.46
CA ASP A 82 11.24 3.68 -4.07
C ASP A 82 11.49 5.20 -3.96
N GLN A 83 11.40 5.78 -2.77
CA GLN A 83 11.59 7.21 -2.50
C GLN A 83 10.73 8.11 -3.42
N ALA A 84 9.48 7.74 -3.59
CA ALA A 84 8.60 8.35 -4.57
C ALA A 84 8.08 9.74 -4.17
N SER A 85 8.27 10.18 -2.93
CA SER A 85 7.91 11.52 -2.46
C SER A 85 8.85 11.99 -1.35
N VAL A 86 9.18 13.27 -1.35
CA VAL A 86 9.92 13.97 -0.29
C VAL A 86 9.09 15.04 0.41
N THR A 87 7.94 15.45 -0.18
CA THR A 87 7.07 16.48 0.41
C THR A 87 6.08 15.93 1.43
N GLY A 88 5.79 14.64 1.38
CA GLY A 88 4.77 14.03 2.24
C GLY A 88 3.34 14.41 1.86
N GLU A 89 3.10 14.74 0.58
CA GLU A 89 1.80 15.16 0.08
C GLU A 89 1.27 14.19 -0.97
N ALA A 90 0.00 13.83 -0.86
CA ALA A 90 -0.70 12.98 -1.81
C ALA A 90 -2.14 13.46 -2.03
N TYR A 91 -2.74 13.06 -3.13
CA TYR A 91 -4.13 13.36 -3.43
C TYR A 91 -4.81 12.20 -4.14
N THR A 92 -6.10 12.02 -3.87
CA THR A 92 -6.92 11.05 -4.61
C THR A 92 -7.37 11.62 -5.95
N VAL A 93 -7.47 10.75 -6.94
CA VAL A 93 -7.90 11.08 -8.29
C VAL A 93 -9.20 10.37 -8.63
N ALA A 94 -9.98 10.97 -9.50
CA ALA A 94 -11.18 10.35 -10.04
C ALA A 94 -10.85 9.01 -10.71
N THR A 95 -11.61 8.00 -10.39
CA THR A 95 -11.50 6.65 -10.96
C THR A 95 -12.85 6.18 -11.51
N ARG A 96 -12.88 4.98 -12.10
CA ARG A 96 -14.16 4.32 -12.41
C ARG A 96 -14.97 3.95 -11.15
N TYR A 97 -14.35 3.95 -9.98
CA TYR A 97 -14.99 3.66 -8.69
C TYR A 97 -15.46 4.98 -8.06
N LYS A 98 -16.74 5.30 -8.22
CA LYS A 98 -17.37 6.57 -7.82
C LYS A 98 -17.32 6.88 -6.31
N GLN A 99 -16.98 5.87 -5.49
CA GLN A 99 -16.81 6.01 -4.05
C GLN A 99 -15.54 6.78 -3.68
N ILE A 100 -14.56 6.81 -4.58
CA ILE A 100 -13.31 7.55 -4.41
C ILE A 100 -13.52 8.95 -4.98
N LYS A 101 -13.41 9.95 -4.11
CA LYS A 101 -13.54 11.36 -4.42
C LYS A 101 -12.20 12.05 -4.33
N GLU A 102 -12.05 13.17 -5.01
CA GLU A 102 -10.85 13.99 -4.94
C GLU A 102 -10.70 14.60 -3.55
N SER A 103 -9.57 14.37 -2.91
CA SER A 103 -9.17 14.88 -1.59
C SER A 103 -7.66 14.93 -1.50
N SER A 104 -7.14 15.80 -0.64
CA SER A 104 -5.70 15.95 -0.41
C SER A 104 -5.31 15.45 0.99
N TYR A 105 -4.13 14.88 1.08
CA TYR A 105 -3.60 14.26 2.30
C TYR A 105 -2.15 14.67 2.51
N CYS A 106 -1.79 14.93 3.78
CA CYS A 106 -0.42 15.19 4.18
C CYS A 106 0.03 14.12 5.17
N PHE A 107 1.09 13.39 4.84
CA PHE A 107 1.71 12.42 5.73
C PHE A 107 3.05 12.91 6.27
N SER A 108 3.52 12.32 7.35
CA SER A 108 4.73 12.78 8.04
C SER A 108 5.97 12.46 7.21
N ASN A 109 6.70 13.48 6.76
CA ASN A 109 7.99 13.40 6.08
C ASN A 109 9.16 13.86 6.97
N GLU A 110 8.87 14.30 8.20
CA GLU A 110 9.82 14.73 9.20
C GLU A 110 9.55 14.05 10.55
N LEU A 111 10.61 13.73 11.29
CA LEU A 111 10.48 13.20 12.63
C LEU A 111 9.97 14.28 13.57
N ASN A 112 8.93 13.98 14.34
CA ASN A 112 8.40 14.82 15.40
C ASN A 112 8.00 13.95 16.60
N GLU A 113 7.50 14.59 17.68
CA GLU A 113 7.15 13.88 18.91
C GLU A 113 5.97 12.92 18.77
N GLU A 114 5.11 13.11 17.77
CA GLU A 114 3.90 12.31 17.57
C GLU A 114 4.03 11.23 16.50
N MET A 115 4.86 11.47 15.48
CA MET A 115 4.92 10.63 14.28
C MET A 115 6.35 10.44 13.80
N TYR A 116 6.66 9.26 13.31
CA TYR A 116 7.92 9.00 12.62
C TYR A 116 7.90 9.56 11.18
N ALA A 117 9.08 9.85 10.65
CA ALA A 117 9.23 10.28 9.27
C ALA A 117 9.07 9.11 8.29
N VAL A 118 8.44 9.37 7.14
CA VAL A 118 8.36 8.45 6.00
C VAL A 118 9.36 8.93 4.94
N GLU A 119 10.58 8.39 4.98
CA GLU A 119 11.68 8.83 4.12
C GLU A 119 11.62 8.22 2.71
N SER A 120 11.01 7.05 2.58
CA SER A 120 11.04 6.27 1.35
C SER A 120 9.68 5.66 1.03
N PRO A 121 8.67 6.48 0.70
CA PRO A 121 7.38 5.97 0.28
C PRO A 121 7.49 5.32 -1.11
N ASP A 122 6.75 4.23 -1.32
CA ASP A 122 6.73 3.48 -2.57
C ASP A 122 5.81 4.10 -3.63
N SER A 123 6.21 3.97 -4.90
CA SER A 123 5.32 4.12 -6.04
C SER A 123 5.16 2.80 -6.79
N PHE A 124 3.97 2.53 -7.25
CA PHE A 124 3.60 1.35 -8.01
C PHE A 124 2.45 1.69 -8.96
N TYR A 125 2.10 0.78 -9.85
CA TYR A 125 1.02 0.94 -10.80
C TYR A 125 0.11 -0.29 -10.79
N PRO A 126 -1.16 -0.17 -11.22
CA PRO A 126 -2.05 -1.32 -11.32
C PRO A 126 -1.43 -2.43 -12.16
N ALA A 127 -1.51 -3.67 -11.70
CA ALA A 127 -0.98 -4.82 -12.45
C ALA A 127 -1.81 -5.14 -13.69
N ASP A 128 -3.10 -4.85 -13.66
CA ASP A 128 -4.07 -5.01 -14.74
C ASP A 128 -5.11 -3.88 -14.67
N ASP A 129 -5.09 -2.99 -15.66
CA ASP A 129 -5.99 -1.83 -15.73
C ASP A 129 -7.48 -2.21 -15.98
N LYS A 130 -7.78 -3.45 -16.32
CA LYS A 130 -9.17 -3.92 -16.49
C LYS A 130 -9.89 -4.08 -15.16
N VAL A 131 -9.17 -4.48 -14.12
CA VAL A 131 -9.72 -4.77 -12.79
C VAL A 131 -9.13 -3.89 -11.68
N GLY A 132 -7.99 -3.26 -11.93
CA GLY A 132 -7.32 -2.31 -11.04
C GLY A 132 -7.43 -0.86 -11.53
N ALA A 133 -7.20 0.10 -10.65
CA ALA A 133 -7.13 1.52 -11.00
C ALA A 133 -6.16 2.27 -10.07
N THR A 134 -5.53 3.30 -10.60
CA THR A 134 -4.88 4.33 -9.77
C THR A 134 -5.94 5.14 -9.06
N PHE A 135 -5.83 5.31 -7.75
CA PHE A 135 -6.74 6.16 -7.00
C PHE A 135 -6.04 7.29 -6.23
N MET A 136 -4.72 7.22 -6.07
CA MET A 136 -3.95 8.22 -5.34
C MET A 136 -2.61 8.49 -6.04
N ARG A 137 -2.16 9.75 -5.98
CA ARG A 137 -0.88 10.21 -6.53
C ARG A 137 -0.15 11.09 -5.54
N TYR A 138 1.18 11.11 -5.62
CA TYR A 138 2.01 12.12 -4.94
C TYR A 138 1.90 13.46 -5.66
N THR A 139 1.77 14.56 -4.88
CA THR A 139 1.49 15.90 -5.42
C THR A 139 2.65 16.46 -6.24
N GLU A 140 3.88 16.25 -5.79
CA GLU A 140 5.08 16.86 -6.37
C GLU A 140 5.47 16.35 -7.76
N ASN A 141 5.11 15.10 -8.10
CA ASN A 141 5.64 14.45 -9.30
C ASN A 141 4.62 13.56 -10.03
N ASN A 142 3.39 13.48 -9.54
CA ASN A 142 2.32 12.63 -10.09
C ASN A 142 2.62 11.12 -10.10
N LEU A 143 3.66 10.66 -9.40
CA LEU A 143 3.87 9.23 -9.20
C LEU A 143 2.68 8.62 -8.44
N ILE A 144 2.38 7.37 -8.73
CA ILE A 144 1.22 6.72 -8.14
C ILE A 144 1.54 6.34 -6.69
N ALA A 145 0.76 6.87 -5.76
CA ALA A 145 0.82 6.62 -4.32
C ALA A 145 -0.15 5.52 -3.86
N GLY A 146 -1.15 5.18 -4.68
CA GLY A 146 -2.14 4.18 -4.30
C GLY A 146 -2.90 3.57 -5.48
N THR A 147 -3.20 2.28 -5.34
CA THR A 147 -3.98 1.50 -6.30
C THR A 147 -5.12 0.77 -5.60
N VAL A 148 -6.18 0.54 -6.34
CA VAL A 148 -7.30 -0.31 -5.95
C VAL A 148 -7.49 -1.43 -6.96
N LEU A 149 -7.98 -2.58 -6.49
CA LEU A 149 -8.37 -3.74 -7.29
C LEU A 149 -9.78 -4.17 -6.90
N ALA A 150 -10.60 -4.53 -7.89
CA ALA A 150 -11.85 -5.24 -7.67
C ALA A 150 -11.90 -6.46 -8.60
N LYS A 151 -11.81 -7.66 -8.03
CA LYS A 151 -11.64 -8.90 -8.78
C LYS A 151 -12.18 -10.08 -7.97
N ASP A 152 -12.84 -11.02 -8.68
CA ASP A 152 -13.20 -12.33 -8.15
C ASP A 152 -13.94 -12.31 -6.79
N GLY A 153 -14.77 -11.28 -6.57
CA GLY A 153 -15.59 -11.15 -5.35
C GLY A 153 -14.88 -10.51 -4.16
N TYR A 154 -13.62 -10.07 -4.29
CA TYR A 154 -12.89 -9.31 -3.27
C TYR A 154 -12.35 -8.00 -3.83
N LYS A 155 -11.94 -7.11 -2.92
CA LYS A 155 -11.29 -5.84 -3.26
C LYS A 155 -10.05 -5.62 -2.43
N THR A 156 -9.06 -4.96 -3.05
CA THR A 156 -7.88 -4.47 -2.33
C THR A 156 -7.74 -2.97 -2.54
N CYS A 157 -7.16 -2.31 -1.54
CA CYS A 157 -6.69 -0.95 -1.60
C CYS A 157 -5.27 -0.93 -1.03
N VAL A 158 -4.31 -0.39 -1.77
CA VAL A 158 -2.91 -0.33 -1.32
C VAL A 158 -2.40 1.09 -1.47
N ILE A 159 -1.75 1.64 -0.43
CA ILE A 159 -1.05 2.92 -0.46
C ILE A 159 0.43 2.72 -0.10
N GLY A 160 1.31 3.49 -0.76
CA GLY A 160 2.77 3.40 -0.67
C GLY A 160 3.38 4.18 0.49
N PHE A 161 2.59 4.60 1.45
CA PHE A 161 3.02 5.21 2.72
C PHE A 161 2.13 4.75 3.87
N PRO A 162 2.61 4.77 5.11
CA PRO A 162 1.84 4.31 6.26
C PRO A 162 0.63 5.22 6.53
N PHE A 163 -0.55 4.64 6.61
CA PHE A 163 -1.83 5.35 6.83
C PHE A 163 -1.83 6.15 8.13
N GLU A 164 -1.27 5.59 9.19
CA GLU A 164 -1.19 6.22 10.52
C GLU A 164 -0.34 7.50 10.53
N THR A 165 0.51 7.71 9.51
CA THR A 165 1.34 8.91 9.37
C THR A 165 0.64 10.09 8.70
N ILE A 166 -0.60 9.93 8.23
CA ILE A 166 -1.42 11.05 7.78
C ILE A 166 -1.65 11.97 8.97
N ARG A 167 -1.19 13.24 8.87
CA ARG A 167 -1.12 14.17 10.01
C ARG A 167 -2.48 14.55 10.57
N CYS A 168 -3.45 14.83 9.70
CA CYS A 168 -4.76 15.31 10.08
C CYS A 168 -5.73 14.17 10.34
N ARG A 169 -6.39 14.16 11.50
CA ARG A 169 -7.39 13.16 11.87
C ARG A 169 -8.56 13.12 10.89
N GLU A 170 -9.01 14.28 10.44
CA GLU A 170 -10.10 14.43 9.48
C GLU A 170 -9.73 13.82 8.13
N GLN A 171 -8.48 13.99 7.68
CA GLN A 171 -7.96 13.36 6.46
C GLN A 171 -7.89 11.84 6.60
N ARG A 172 -7.46 11.31 7.77
CA ARG A 172 -7.50 9.85 8.02
C ARG A 172 -8.93 9.32 7.98
N ALA A 173 -9.87 10.03 8.61
CA ALA A 173 -11.27 9.63 8.63
C ALA A 173 -11.90 9.68 7.22
N ASP A 174 -11.59 10.71 6.43
CA ASP A 174 -12.04 10.83 5.04
C ASP A 174 -11.51 9.68 4.19
N LEU A 175 -10.20 9.44 4.19
CA LEU A 175 -9.59 8.37 3.41
C LEU A 175 -10.17 7.00 3.80
N MET A 176 -10.26 6.70 5.09
CA MET A 176 -10.84 5.44 5.56
C MET A 176 -12.30 5.30 5.12
N SER A 177 -13.09 6.38 5.20
CA SER A 177 -14.48 6.38 4.73
C SER A 177 -14.58 6.06 3.23
N GLN A 178 -13.73 6.67 2.40
CA GLN A 178 -13.69 6.40 0.95
C GLN A 178 -13.33 4.94 0.66
N ILE A 179 -12.33 4.38 1.36
CA ILE A 179 -11.90 2.99 1.22
C ILE A 179 -13.02 2.03 1.63
N LEU A 180 -13.65 2.25 2.78
CA LEU A 180 -14.76 1.41 3.25
C LEU A 180 -15.98 1.49 2.30
N ASN A 181 -16.29 2.67 1.77
CA ASN A 181 -17.34 2.83 0.77
C ASN A 181 -17.00 2.10 -0.54
N PHE A 182 -15.74 2.12 -0.97
CA PHE A 182 -15.28 1.32 -2.12
C PHE A 182 -15.44 -0.17 -1.85
N PHE A 183 -15.07 -0.67 -0.67
CA PHE A 183 -15.21 -2.08 -0.31
C PHE A 183 -16.66 -2.54 -0.25
N ASN A 184 -17.56 -1.70 0.26
CA ASN A 184 -18.99 -2.01 0.42
C ASN A 184 -19.82 -1.80 -0.86
N ALA A 185 -19.26 -1.17 -1.91
CA ALA A 185 -19.95 -1.02 -3.19
C ALA A 185 -20.17 -2.39 -3.86
N LYS A 186 -21.38 -2.57 -4.40
CA LYS A 186 -21.74 -3.77 -5.20
C LYS A 186 -21.20 -3.66 -6.62
#